data_30edfa30216eefacd0ce4fd7f025d9f1
#
_entry.id   30edfa30216eefacd0ce4fd7f025d9f1
#
_cell.length_a   1.000
_cell.length_b   1.000
_cell.length_c   1.000
_cell.angle_alpha   90.00
_cell.angle_beta   90.00
_cell.angle_gamma   90.00
#
_symmetry.space_group_name_H-M   'P 1'
#
loop_
_entity.id
_entity.type
_entity.pdbx_description
1 polymer ?
#
loop_
_entity_poly.entity_id
_entity_poly.type
_entity_poly.pdbx_seq_one_letter_code
_entity_poly.pdbx_strand_id
1 'polypeptide(L)' 'MKNLQRLVLELMRTGPKSVADLCESLGISNSSSRSVLVRMRKKGLIARVGKGVYKTEEPSLQQKETDA' A
#
# COMPACT_ATOMS: atom_id res chain seq x y z
N MET A 1 -7.86 1.61 18.11
CA MET A 1 -7.44 2.45 17.12
C MET A 1 -7.23 1.75 15.86
N LYS A 2 -7.64 2.29 14.77
CA LYS A 2 -7.45 1.68 13.51
C LYS A 2 -6.07 1.86 12.99
N ASN A 3 -5.53 0.82 12.42
CA ASN A 3 -4.23 0.90 11.84
C ASN A 3 -4.43 1.20 10.37
N LEU A 4 -4.14 2.41 9.96
CA LEU A 4 -4.33 2.83 8.60
C LEU A 4 -3.56 1.99 7.59
N GLN A 5 -2.35 1.62 7.92
CA GLN A 5 -1.55 0.82 7.01
C GLN A 5 -2.24 -0.53 6.77
N ARG A 6 -2.84 -1.08 7.78
CA ARG A 6 -3.50 -2.35 7.63
C ARG A 6 -4.72 -2.21 6.74
N LEU A 7 -5.46 -1.11 6.88
CA LEU A 7 -6.63 -0.91 6.06
C LEU A 7 -6.22 -0.77 4.60
N VAL A 8 -5.10 -0.10 4.36
CA VAL A 8 -4.61 0.07 3.00
C VAL A 8 -4.24 -1.29 2.41
N LEU A 9 -3.59 -2.13 3.19
CA LEU A 9 -3.20 -3.44 2.69
C LEU A 9 -4.44 -4.28 2.38
N GLU A 10 -5.45 -4.17 3.20
CA GLU A 10 -6.65 -4.92 2.96
C GLU A 10 -7.31 -4.50 1.66
N LEU A 11 -7.35 -3.20 1.39
CA LEU A 11 -7.93 -2.72 0.17
C LEU A 11 -7.12 -3.19 -1.03
N MET A 12 -5.82 -3.18 -0.92
CA MET A 12 -4.97 -3.55 -2.03
C MET A 12 -4.98 -5.04 -2.33
N ARG A 13 -5.53 -5.83 -1.45
CA ARG A 13 -5.58 -7.26 -1.69
C ARG A 13 -6.45 -7.57 -2.89
N THR A 14 -7.40 -6.72 -3.20
CA THR A 14 -8.28 -6.96 -4.31
C THR A 14 -7.67 -6.46 -5.62
N GLY A 15 -6.50 -5.85 -5.56
CA GLY A 15 -5.83 -5.35 -6.75
C GLY A 15 -5.18 -4.02 -6.50
N PRO A 16 -4.50 -3.47 -7.49
CA PRO A 16 -3.82 -2.20 -7.34
C PRO A 16 -4.80 -1.08 -7.03
N LYS A 17 -4.38 -0.11 -6.25
CA LYS A 17 -5.21 1.03 -5.90
C LYS A 17 -4.44 2.32 -6.09
N SER A 18 -5.11 3.38 -6.43
CA SER A 18 -4.45 4.66 -6.62
C SER A 18 -4.65 5.47 -5.35
N VAL A 19 -3.96 6.60 -5.28
CA VAL A 19 -4.08 7.48 -4.13
C VAL A 19 -5.54 7.92 -4.02
N ALA A 20 -6.17 8.24 -5.15
CA ALA A 20 -7.55 8.68 -5.14
C ALA A 20 -8.48 7.59 -4.60
N ASP A 21 -8.20 6.34 -4.96
CA ASP A 21 -9.02 5.24 -4.49
C ASP A 21 -8.93 5.13 -2.97
N LEU A 22 -7.73 5.33 -2.42
CA LEU A 22 -7.57 5.23 -1.00
C LEU A 22 -8.27 6.37 -0.28
N CYS A 23 -8.20 7.57 -0.85
CA CYS A 23 -8.86 8.72 -0.24
C CYS A 23 -10.36 8.44 -0.16
N GLU A 24 -10.92 7.96 -1.22
CA GLU A 24 -12.33 7.69 -1.25
C GLU A 24 -12.72 6.52 -0.36
N SER A 25 -12.03 5.43 -0.43
CA SER A 25 -12.36 4.26 0.38
C SER A 25 -12.17 4.45 1.87
N LEU A 26 -11.11 5.16 2.24
CA LEU A 26 -10.83 5.34 3.65
C LEU A 26 -11.29 6.67 4.22
N GLY A 27 -11.76 7.55 3.36
CA GLY A 27 -12.21 8.84 3.83
C GLY A 27 -11.09 9.71 4.38
N ILE A 28 -9.91 9.65 3.77
CA ILE A 28 -8.77 10.43 4.25
C ILE A 28 -8.31 11.37 3.16
N SER A 29 -7.51 12.34 3.53
CA SER A 29 -7.05 13.34 2.57
C SER A 29 -5.94 12.78 1.69
N ASN A 30 -5.62 13.49 0.63
CA ASN A 30 -4.57 13.08 -0.26
C ASN A 30 -3.25 13.05 0.48
N SER A 31 -3.01 14.02 1.33
CA SER A 31 -1.78 14.10 2.08
C SER A 31 -1.61 12.88 2.97
N SER A 32 -2.67 12.49 3.64
CA SER A 32 -2.62 11.34 4.52
C SER A 32 -2.37 10.07 3.71
N SER A 33 -3.04 9.94 2.57
CA SER A 33 -2.87 8.77 1.75
C SER A 33 -1.44 8.67 1.26
N ARG A 34 -0.87 9.77 0.79
CA ARG A 34 0.49 9.75 0.33
C ARG A 34 1.48 9.42 1.43
N SER A 35 1.27 9.99 2.60
CA SER A 35 2.16 9.73 3.71
C SER A 35 2.18 8.26 4.07
N VAL A 36 1.01 7.65 4.12
CA VAL A 36 0.92 6.26 4.46
C VAL A 36 1.60 5.41 3.38
N LEU A 37 1.35 5.74 2.12
CA LEU A 37 1.94 4.97 1.04
C LEU A 37 3.47 5.07 1.03
N VAL A 38 4.00 6.25 1.30
CA VAL A 38 5.43 6.43 1.35
C VAL A 38 6.04 5.56 2.45
N ARG A 39 5.41 5.55 3.62
CA ARG A 39 5.91 4.75 4.71
C ARG A 39 5.85 3.27 4.40
N MET A 40 4.76 2.84 3.79
CA MET A 40 4.61 1.43 3.47
C MET A 40 5.59 1.00 2.39
N ARG A 41 5.90 1.89 1.46
CA ARG A 41 6.86 1.55 0.44
C ARG A 41 8.24 1.39 1.08
N LYS A 42 8.58 2.22 2.03
CA LYS A 42 9.86 2.13 2.68
C LYS A 42 9.98 0.83 3.46
N LYS A 43 8.86 0.33 3.95
CA LYS A 43 8.88 -0.91 4.69
C LYS A 43 8.84 -2.11 3.76
N GLY A 44 8.65 -1.88 2.47
CA GLY A 44 8.57 -2.97 1.52
C GLY A 44 7.22 -3.68 1.50
N LEU A 45 6.20 -3.03 2.00
CA LEU A 45 4.88 -3.65 2.04
C LEU A 45 4.11 -3.48 0.74
N ILE A 46 4.40 -2.45 0.00
CA ILE A 46 3.72 -2.20 -1.26
C ILE A 46 4.70 -1.75 -2.31
N ALA A 47 4.30 -1.80 -3.56
CA ALA A 47 5.14 -1.39 -4.65
C ALA A 47 4.34 -0.51 -5.58
N ARG A 48 5.02 0.42 -6.25
CA ARG A 48 4.36 1.32 -7.18
C ARG A 48 4.34 0.62 -8.52
N VAL A 49 3.16 0.45 -9.08
CA VAL A 49 3.04 -0.20 -10.37
C VAL A 49 2.67 0.76 -11.48
N GLY A 50 2.37 2.00 -11.15
CA GLY A 50 2.03 2.95 -12.18
C GLY A 50 2.04 4.32 -11.58
N LYS A 51 1.67 5.33 -12.36
CA LYS A 51 1.66 6.67 -11.84
C LYS A 51 0.60 6.79 -10.77
N GLY A 52 0.99 6.92 -9.55
CA GLY A 52 0.06 7.06 -8.44
C GLY A 52 -0.70 5.78 -8.11
N VAL A 53 -0.28 4.65 -8.66
CA VAL A 53 -0.99 3.40 -8.41
C VAL A 53 -0.04 2.43 -7.71
N TYR A 54 -0.54 1.80 -6.67
CA TYR A 54 0.27 0.90 -5.87
C TYR A 54 -0.44 -0.43 -5.61
N LYS A 55 0.33 -1.44 -5.28
CA LYS A 55 -0.27 -2.71 -4.96
C LYS A 55 0.56 -3.37 -3.87
N THR A 56 0.05 -4.40 -3.23
CA THR A 56 0.79 -5.04 -2.17
C THR A 56 1.92 -5.86 -2.75
N GLU A 57 3.02 -5.93 -2.01
CA GLU A 57 4.14 -6.71 -2.44
C GLU A 57 3.85 -8.07 -1.89
N GLU A 58 4.01 -9.08 -2.69
CA GLU A 58 3.75 -10.40 -2.22
C GLU A 58 5.01 -10.93 -1.63
N PRO A 59 5.22 -10.76 -0.41
CA PRO A 59 6.41 -11.15 0.22
C PRO A 59 6.65 -12.62 0.24
N SER A 60 5.65 -13.36 0.29
CA SER A 60 5.83 -14.77 0.43
C SER A 60 6.79 -15.33 -0.56
N LEU A 61 6.82 -14.82 -1.69
CA LEU A 61 7.71 -15.31 -2.63
C LEU A 61 9.06 -14.78 -2.55
N GLN A 62 9.26 -13.64 -2.90
CA GLN A 62 10.53 -13.11 -2.93
C GLN A 62 11.13 -12.96 -1.64
N GLN A 63 10.41 -12.78 -0.70
CA GLN A 63 10.95 -12.55 0.49
C GLN A 63 11.88 -13.55 0.87
N LYS A 64 11.54 -14.65 0.78
CA LYS A 64 12.32 -15.59 1.21
C LYS A 64 13.54 -15.71 0.58
N GLU A 65 13.54 -15.83 -0.53
CA GLU A 65 14.68 -16.05 -1.18
C GLU A 65 15.54 -14.97 -1.01
N THR A 66 15.07 -13.94 -0.89
CA THR A 66 15.86 -12.87 -0.84
C THR A 66 16.69 -12.92 0.28
N ASP A 67 16.25 -13.19 1.31
CA ASP A 67 16.99 -13.06 2.38
C ASP A 67 17.91 -14.07 2.45
N ALA A 68 17.72 -14.89 1.87
CA ALA A 68 18.65 -15.97 1.94
C ALA A 68 19.98 -15.49 1.56
#